data_33b6e71d52070da5762e7c894864e9d7
#
_entry.id   33b6e71d52070da5762e7c894864e9d7
#
_cell.length_a   1.000
_cell.length_b   1.000
_cell.length_c   1.000
_cell.angle_alpha   90.00
_cell.angle_beta   90.00
_cell.angle_gamma   90.00
#
_symmetry.space_group_name_H-M   'P 1'
#
loop_
_entity.id
_entity.type
_entity.pdbx_description
1 polymer ?
#
loop_
_entity_poly.entity_id
_entity_poly.type
_entity_poly.pdbx_seq_one_letter_code
_entity_poly.pdbx_strand_id
1 'polypeptide(L)'
;MKNKIAIIGAGVGGLTLANLLGKDPNFELMIYEREETLRLDEGFGVQLAVNSVSILNEIGFDKINQTEIFNPQRLEFYSNDKRICGLDLTQFNIDSEKYTTLKRSALLKFLKDKLFSNIFRFNKSLEKVETINDKIKIKFTDGIEDEVDYLVVSDGVFSKTKSLIEGKDYSPIYIGSKAFRITMPKDKVKIFDSNNINISMKPNAHLVIYPINQKTCNVVMITRCNTALSKKLEDITFAKSFIKKTFNLSSEFDEYINDDLKHWSLYSSKNPVLPKINNVFYLGDAFYTFLPSMAQGAAQSIEAAKELFEILNNTNKNKSEEYFNQRAERTKLINSRSNFNYFAFHFSNTLFVYFRNLILKRLIKNSKFVDSYLGRVFRK
;
A
#
# COMPACT_ATOMS: atom_id res chain seq x y z
N MET A 1 14.21 -30.38 12.31
CA MET A 1 15.01 -29.18 11.96
C MET A 1 14.04 -28.07 11.68
N LYS A 2 14.41 -26.81 11.98
CA LYS A 2 13.57 -25.65 11.63
C LYS A 2 13.71 -25.34 10.14
N ASN A 3 12.63 -24.92 9.50
CA ASN A 3 12.69 -24.40 8.13
C ASN A 3 13.27 -22.98 8.13
N LYS A 4 14.31 -22.76 7.36
CA LYS A 4 14.93 -21.45 7.19
C LYS A 4 14.17 -20.62 6.16
N ILE A 5 13.83 -19.39 6.51
CA ILE A 5 13.13 -18.45 5.65
C ILE A 5 13.96 -17.17 5.49
N ALA A 6 14.29 -16.82 4.24
CA ALA A 6 14.82 -15.51 3.90
C ALA A 6 13.69 -14.60 3.41
N ILE A 7 13.58 -13.41 3.99
CA ILE A 7 12.68 -12.36 3.56
C ILE A 7 13.51 -11.22 2.96
N ILE A 8 13.34 -10.93 1.68
CA ILE A 8 14.04 -9.84 0.99
C ILE A 8 13.16 -8.61 1.00
N GLY A 9 13.59 -7.60 1.76
CA GLY A 9 12.88 -6.33 1.95
C GLY A 9 12.12 -6.25 3.27
N ALA A 10 12.42 -5.23 4.06
CA ALA A 10 11.81 -4.93 5.36
C ALA A 10 10.66 -3.90 5.25
N GLY A 11 9.82 -4.05 4.22
CA GLY A 11 8.58 -3.29 4.05
C GLY A 11 7.43 -3.83 4.90
N VAL A 12 6.22 -3.23 4.73
CA VAL A 12 5.02 -3.62 5.50
C VAL A 12 4.74 -5.12 5.39
N GLY A 13 4.77 -5.68 4.18
CA GLY A 13 4.48 -7.11 3.97
C GLY A 13 5.52 -8.03 4.63
N GLY A 14 6.83 -7.76 4.38
CA GLY A 14 7.92 -8.56 4.95
C GLY A 14 7.94 -8.54 6.48
N LEU A 15 7.79 -7.35 7.08
CA LEU A 15 7.74 -7.22 8.54
C LEU A 15 6.47 -7.83 9.15
N THR A 16 5.31 -7.77 8.47
CA THR A 16 4.09 -8.44 8.93
C THR A 16 4.28 -9.95 8.93
N LEU A 17 4.80 -10.52 7.84
CA LEU A 17 5.08 -11.95 7.76
C LEU A 17 6.08 -12.41 8.84
N ALA A 18 7.16 -11.64 9.03
CA ALA A 18 8.15 -11.93 10.05
C ALA A 18 7.55 -11.97 11.46
N ASN A 19 6.63 -11.05 11.78
CA ASN A 19 5.93 -11.04 13.06
C ASN A 19 5.01 -12.26 13.26
N LEU A 20 4.32 -12.69 12.19
CA LEU A 20 3.45 -13.88 12.24
C LEU A 20 4.28 -15.16 12.42
N LEU A 21 5.35 -15.31 11.63
CA LEU A 21 6.24 -16.48 11.67
C LEU A 21 7.13 -16.52 12.93
N GLY A 22 7.52 -15.37 13.46
CA GLY A 22 8.43 -15.27 14.60
C GLY A 22 7.89 -15.87 15.90
N LYS A 23 6.60 -16.17 15.96
CA LYS A 23 5.94 -16.90 17.06
C LYS A 23 5.94 -18.42 16.87
N ASP A 24 6.28 -18.90 15.69
CA ASP A 24 6.24 -20.31 15.34
C ASP A 24 7.65 -20.93 15.47
N PRO A 25 7.84 -21.92 16.38
CA PRO A 25 9.14 -22.53 16.61
C PRO A 25 9.67 -23.36 15.43
N ASN A 26 8.83 -23.65 14.43
CA ASN A 26 9.19 -24.43 13.25
C ASN A 26 10.01 -23.64 12.24
N PHE A 27 10.10 -22.30 12.39
CA PHE A 27 10.80 -21.45 11.45
C PHE A 27 12.00 -20.73 12.07
N GLU A 28 13.03 -20.54 11.25
CA GLU A 28 14.17 -19.67 11.51
C GLU A 28 14.14 -18.55 10.47
N LEU A 29 14.09 -17.29 10.91
CA LEU A 29 13.86 -16.15 10.03
C LEU A 29 15.11 -15.30 9.87
N MET A 30 15.32 -14.82 8.66
CA MET A 30 16.28 -13.77 8.35
C MET A 30 15.66 -12.75 7.40
N ILE A 31 15.76 -11.47 7.74
CA ILE A 31 15.30 -10.35 6.91
C ILE A 31 16.52 -9.64 6.32
N TYR A 32 16.57 -9.57 5.00
CA TYR A 32 17.62 -8.89 4.25
C TYR A 32 17.08 -7.59 3.67
N GLU A 33 17.68 -6.47 4.04
CA GLU A 33 17.30 -5.13 3.57
C GLU A 33 18.49 -4.48 2.85
N ARG A 34 18.24 -3.88 1.70
CA ARG A 34 19.28 -3.23 0.91
C ARG A 34 19.75 -1.90 1.49
N GLU A 35 18.89 -1.21 2.21
CA GLU A 35 19.21 0.05 2.87
C GLU A 35 20.06 -0.22 4.12
N GLU A 36 20.80 0.78 4.58
CA GLU A 36 21.62 0.70 5.80
C GLU A 36 20.75 0.63 7.06
N THR A 37 19.58 1.26 7.03
CA THR A 37 18.61 1.27 8.13
C THR A 37 17.18 1.31 7.60
N LEU A 38 16.22 0.99 8.44
CA LEU A 38 14.82 1.23 8.11
C LEU A 38 14.50 2.72 8.19
N ARG A 39 13.92 3.28 7.13
CA ARG A 39 13.48 4.68 7.07
C ARG A 39 12.20 4.86 7.87
N LEU A 40 12.32 4.94 9.21
CA LEU A 40 11.21 5.08 10.14
C LEU A 40 10.78 6.54 10.37
N ASP A 41 11.55 7.50 9.94
CA ASP A 41 11.29 8.94 9.95
C ASP A 41 10.53 9.42 8.70
N GLU A 42 10.61 8.67 7.62
CA GLU A 42 9.94 8.95 6.36
C GLU A 42 8.56 8.29 6.30
N GLY A 43 7.64 8.96 5.67
CA GLY A 43 6.39 8.34 5.26
C GLY A 43 5.17 9.22 5.50
N PHE A 44 4.30 9.10 4.54
CA PHE A 44 3.00 9.74 4.52
C PHE A 44 1.96 8.81 5.15
N GLY A 45 0.71 9.26 5.13
CA GLY A 45 -0.39 8.48 5.66
C GLY A 45 -0.63 7.19 4.89
N VAL A 46 -1.04 6.16 5.62
CA VAL A 46 -1.64 4.93 5.11
C VAL A 46 -3.04 4.74 5.69
N GLN A 47 -3.85 3.99 4.97
CA GLN A 47 -5.21 3.63 5.38
C GLN A 47 -5.27 2.11 5.49
N LEU A 48 -5.80 1.61 6.59
CA LEU A 48 -5.95 0.20 6.92
C LEU A 48 -7.45 -0.12 7.06
N ALA A 49 -7.96 -0.93 6.17
CA ALA A 49 -9.29 -1.47 6.30
C ALA A 49 -9.34 -2.56 7.38
N VAL A 50 -10.54 -2.91 7.82
CA VAL A 50 -10.78 -3.78 8.97
C VAL A 50 -10.07 -5.13 8.87
N ASN A 51 -10.06 -5.75 7.67
CA ASN A 51 -9.33 -7.00 7.43
C ASN A 51 -7.84 -6.92 7.80
N SER A 52 -7.18 -5.83 7.43
CA SER A 52 -5.76 -5.64 7.76
C SER A 52 -5.55 -5.28 9.23
N VAL A 53 -6.49 -4.55 9.85
CA VAL A 53 -6.46 -4.27 11.30
C VAL A 53 -6.61 -5.55 12.10
N SER A 54 -7.54 -6.44 11.70
CA SER A 54 -7.73 -7.76 12.32
C SER A 54 -6.43 -8.57 12.35
N ILE A 55 -5.77 -8.70 11.20
CA ILE A 55 -4.48 -9.41 11.09
C ILE A 55 -3.41 -8.76 11.97
N LEU A 56 -3.32 -7.44 11.99
CA LEU A 56 -2.36 -6.73 12.84
C LEU A 56 -2.66 -6.89 14.33
N ASN A 57 -3.93 -7.05 14.72
CA ASN A 57 -4.32 -7.33 16.12
C ASN A 57 -3.80 -8.69 16.59
N GLU A 58 -3.68 -9.70 15.73
CA GLU A 58 -3.04 -10.97 16.07
C GLU A 58 -1.59 -10.81 16.56
N ILE A 59 -0.95 -9.72 16.11
CA ILE A 59 0.41 -9.35 16.54
C ILE A 59 0.42 -8.17 17.52
N GLY A 60 -0.76 -7.79 18.09
CA GLY A 60 -0.91 -6.82 19.17
C GLY A 60 -0.98 -5.36 18.73
N PHE A 61 -1.55 -5.08 17.57
CA PHE A 61 -1.79 -3.72 17.09
C PHE A 61 -2.88 -2.99 17.90
N ASP A 62 -3.80 -3.73 18.50
CA ASP A 62 -4.78 -3.22 19.47
C ASP A 62 -4.15 -2.44 20.63
N LYS A 63 -2.86 -2.71 20.93
CA LYS A 63 -2.07 -2.03 21.96
C LYS A 63 -1.24 -0.85 21.44
N ILE A 64 -1.37 -0.49 20.18
CA ILE A 64 -0.67 0.68 19.63
C ILE A 64 -1.09 1.96 20.36
N ASN A 65 -0.15 2.91 20.51
CA ASN A 65 -0.46 4.18 21.11
C ASN A 65 -1.56 4.90 20.32
N GLN A 66 -2.70 5.16 20.97
CA GLN A 66 -3.87 5.78 20.35
C GLN A 66 -3.61 7.22 19.84
N THR A 67 -2.52 7.85 20.26
CA THR A 67 -2.10 9.16 19.72
C THR A 67 -1.46 9.06 18.33
N GLU A 68 -1.05 7.87 17.91
CA GLU A 68 -0.40 7.59 16.61
C GLU A 68 -1.39 7.21 15.52
N ILE A 69 -2.64 6.96 15.87
CA ILE A 69 -3.67 6.50 14.92
C ILE A 69 -4.89 7.41 14.93
N PHE A 70 -5.73 7.25 13.90
CA PHE A 70 -7.05 7.85 13.83
C PHE A 70 -8.06 6.85 13.24
N ASN A 71 -9.31 6.90 13.68
CA ASN A 71 -10.40 6.07 13.16
C ASN A 71 -11.45 6.97 12.48
N PRO A 72 -11.30 7.29 11.20
CA PRO A 72 -12.27 8.10 10.48
C PRO A 72 -13.60 7.35 10.37
N GLN A 73 -14.69 8.06 10.63
CA GLN A 73 -16.02 7.46 10.60
C GLN A 73 -16.67 7.51 9.22
N ARG A 74 -16.24 8.44 8.37
CA ARG A 74 -16.89 8.66 7.08
C ARG A 74 -15.89 8.81 5.94
N LEU A 75 -16.33 8.37 4.78
CA LEU A 75 -15.69 8.64 3.49
C LEU A 75 -16.58 9.60 2.72
N GLU A 76 -16.12 10.82 2.48
CA GLU A 76 -16.87 11.87 1.85
C GLU A 76 -16.39 12.13 0.43
N PHE A 77 -17.33 12.28 -0.50
CA PHE A 77 -17.05 12.51 -1.91
C PHE A 77 -17.47 13.91 -2.34
N TYR A 78 -16.57 14.57 -3.06
CA TYR A 78 -16.77 15.91 -3.60
C TYR A 78 -16.49 15.92 -5.11
N SER A 79 -17.13 16.82 -5.83
CA SER A 79 -16.83 17.15 -7.23
C SER A 79 -16.59 18.65 -7.33
N ASN A 80 -15.37 19.03 -7.71
CA ASN A 80 -14.94 20.44 -7.70
C ASN A 80 -15.26 21.12 -6.36
N ASP A 81 -14.87 20.46 -5.25
CA ASP A 81 -15.02 20.90 -3.86
C ASP A 81 -16.49 21.02 -3.36
N LYS A 82 -17.49 20.68 -4.19
CA LYS A 82 -18.88 20.57 -3.78
C LYS A 82 -19.20 19.15 -3.34
N ARG A 83 -19.73 19.01 -2.11
CA ARG A 83 -20.07 17.69 -1.56
C ARG A 83 -21.14 17.00 -2.42
N ILE A 84 -20.89 15.73 -2.78
CA ILE A 84 -21.82 14.87 -3.52
C ILE A 84 -22.58 13.98 -2.56
N CYS A 85 -21.87 13.18 -1.78
CA CYS A 85 -22.41 12.16 -0.88
C CYS A 85 -21.31 11.71 0.09
N GLY A 86 -21.70 10.93 1.09
CA GLY A 86 -20.78 10.33 2.05
C GLY A 86 -21.20 8.92 2.42
N LEU A 87 -20.24 8.10 2.75
CA LEU A 87 -20.38 6.72 3.19
C LEU A 87 -19.96 6.61 4.64
N ASP A 88 -20.75 5.95 5.45
CA ASP A 88 -20.40 5.59 6.80
C ASP A 88 -19.42 4.40 6.79
N LEU A 89 -18.18 4.61 7.29
CA LEU A 89 -17.16 3.58 7.37
C LEU A 89 -17.38 2.64 8.56
N THR A 90 -18.15 3.08 9.56
CA THR A 90 -18.40 2.27 10.76
C THR A 90 -19.21 1.01 10.46
N GLN A 91 -19.96 1.00 9.37
CA GLN A 91 -20.71 -0.19 8.91
C GLN A 91 -19.81 -1.38 8.53
N PHE A 92 -18.51 -1.13 8.31
CA PHE A 92 -17.53 -2.18 8.02
C PHE A 92 -16.78 -2.65 9.27
N ASN A 93 -16.92 -1.95 10.40
CA ASN A 93 -16.27 -2.36 11.63
C ASN A 93 -16.74 -3.74 12.09
N ILE A 94 -15.84 -4.50 12.68
CA ILE A 94 -16.10 -5.83 13.26
C ILE A 94 -15.57 -5.77 14.69
N ASP A 95 -16.44 -5.91 15.66
CA ASP A 95 -16.12 -5.82 17.08
C ASP A 95 -15.27 -4.57 17.44
N SER A 96 -14.05 -4.74 17.91
CA SER A 96 -13.11 -3.66 18.24
C SER A 96 -12.33 -3.15 17.02
N GLU A 97 -12.41 -3.84 15.89
CA GLU A 97 -11.65 -3.57 14.69
C GLU A 97 -12.29 -2.44 13.89
N LYS A 98 -11.55 -1.37 13.68
CA LYS A 98 -12.02 -0.15 13.03
C LYS A 98 -11.17 0.19 11.83
N TYR A 99 -11.79 0.79 10.84
CA TYR A 99 -11.02 1.43 9.77
C TYR A 99 -10.03 2.42 10.40
N THR A 100 -8.75 2.24 10.14
CA THR A 100 -7.67 2.97 10.84
C THR A 100 -6.77 3.67 9.84
N THR A 101 -6.38 4.90 10.16
CA THR A 101 -5.40 5.68 9.41
C THR A 101 -4.26 6.07 10.34
N LEU A 102 -3.02 6.07 9.81
CA LEU A 102 -1.83 6.40 10.58
C LEU A 102 -0.67 6.80 9.64
N LYS A 103 0.44 7.27 10.20
CA LYS A 103 1.68 7.41 9.44
C LYS A 103 2.24 6.03 9.07
N ARG A 104 2.76 5.90 7.85
CA ARG A 104 3.45 4.68 7.42
C ARG A 104 4.65 4.36 8.32
N SER A 105 5.38 5.38 8.76
CA SER A 105 6.49 5.24 9.71
C SER A 105 6.04 4.67 11.06
N ALA A 106 4.90 5.07 11.59
CA ALA A 106 4.35 4.50 12.83
C ALA A 106 4.00 3.02 12.68
N LEU A 107 3.41 2.63 11.52
CA LEU A 107 3.14 1.22 11.21
C LEU A 107 4.44 0.41 11.12
N LEU A 108 5.45 0.90 10.40
CA LEU A 108 6.74 0.21 10.27
C LEU A 108 7.47 0.09 11.60
N LYS A 109 7.44 1.15 12.42
CA LYS A 109 8.00 1.14 13.77
C LYS A 109 7.32 0.08 14.63
N PHE A 110 5.99 0.05 14.66
CA PHE A 110 5.20 -0.96 15.36
C PHE A 110 5.60 -2.39 14.95
N LEU A 111 5.71 -2.65 13.65
CA LEU A 111 6.08 -3.96 13.12
C LEU A 111 7.53 -4.34 13.47
N LYS A 112 8.45 -3.39 13.36
CA LYS A 112 9.89 -3.61 13.63
C LYS A 112 10.16 -3.84 15.12
N ASP A 113 9.54 -3.06 16.01
CA ASP A 113 9.83 -3.08 17.45
C ASP A 113 9.41 -4.39 18.14
N LYS A 114 8.66 -5.24 17.47
CA LYS A 114 8.26 -6.59 17.92
C LYS A 114 9.24 -7.68 17.52
N LEU A 115 10.19 -7.37 16.67
CA LEU A 115 11.16 -8.33 16.13
C LEU A 115 12.52 -8.14 16.78
N PHE A 116 13.23 -9.26 16.99
CA PHE A 116 14.60 -9.24 17.50
C PHE A 116 15.55 -8.63 16.46
N SER A 117 16.52 -7.84 16.93
CA SER A 117 17.49 -7.18 16.05
C SER A 117 18.40 -8.15 15.29
N ASN A 118 18.66 -9.31 15.85
CA ASN A 118 19.56 -10.32 15.28
C ASN A 118 19.02 -11.02 14.02
N ILE A 119 17.74 -10.86 13.69
CA ILE A 119 17.19 -11.38 12.44
C ILE A 119 17.37 -10.44 11.24
N PHE A 120 17.83 -9.20 11.45
CA PHE A 120 18.02 -8.23 10.37
C PHE A 120 19.45 -8.29 9.82
N ARG A 121 19.54 -8.19 8.49
CA ARG A 121 20.80 -8.01 7.73
C ARG A 121 20.60 -6.85 6.79
N PHE A 122 21.20 -5.72 7.13
CA PHE A 122 21.17 -4.50 6.32
C PHE A 122 22.30 -4.47 5.28
N ASN A 123 22.21 -3.53 4.32
CA ASN A 123 23.15 -3.42 3.20
C ASN A 123 23.23 -4.70 2.34
N LYS A 124 22.09 -5.42 2.20
CA LYS A 124 22.01 -6.68 1.48
C LYS A 124 21.18 -6.55 0.21
N SER A 125 21.85 -6.41 -0.91
CA SER A 125 21.24 -6.47 -2.24
C SER A 125 21.47 -7.85 -2.85
N LEU A 126 20.42 -8.52 -3.28
CA LEU A 126 20.51 -9.85 -3.86
C LEU A 126 21.16 -9.77 -5.26
N GLU A 127 22.12 -10.65 -5.51
CA GLU A 127 22.86 -10.78 -6.79
C GLU A 127 22.42 -12.04 -7.56
N LYS A 128 22.22 -13.16 -6.86
CA LYS A 128 21.94 -14.46 -7.48
C LYS A 128 21.01 -15.31 -6.62
N VAL A 129 20.14 -16.09 -7.28
CA VAL A 129 19.27 -17.10 -6.66
C VAL A 129 19.37 -18.37 -7.49
N GLU A 130 19.63 -19.50 -6.85
CA GLU A 130 19.75 -20.82 -7.48
C GLU A 130 19.08 -21.88 -6.60
N THR A 131 18.68 -22.98 -7.20
CA THR A 131 18.24 -24.17 -6.46
C THR A 131 19.36 -25.21 -6.46
N ILE A 132 19.72 -25.68 -5.26
CA ILE A 132 20.74 -26.72 -5.06
C ILE A 132 20.18 -27.70 -4.02
N ASN A 133 20.07 -28.99 -4.38
CA ASN A 133 19.57 -30.05 -3.49
C ASN A 133 18.28 -29.69 -2.74
N ASP A 134 17.27 -29.22 -3.49
CA ASP A 134 15.96 -28.79 -2.97
C ASP A 134 15.99 -27.57 -2.01
N LYS A 135 17.15 -26.94 -1.82
CA LYS A 135 17.33 -25.69 -1.09
C LYS A 135 17.50 -24.51 -2.07
N ILE A 136 17.21 -23.32 -1.56
CA ILE A 136 17.43 -22.08 -2.31
C ILE A 136 18.71 -21.45 -1.78
N LYS A 137 19.72 -21.39 -2.67
CA LYS A 137 20.96 -20.66 -2.40
C LYS A 137 20.80 -19.22 -2.90
N ILE A 138 21.04 -18.28 -2.00
CA ILE A 138 21.01 -16.85 -2.26
C ILE A 138 22.41 -16.26 -2.10
N LYS A 139 22.81 -15.38 -3.02
CA LYS A 139 24.08 -14.64 -2.97
C LYS A 139 23.83 -13.16 -3.04
N PHE A 140 24.51 -12.41 -2.21
CA PHE A 140 24.42 -10.95 -2.13
C PHE A 140 25.61 -10.29 -2.84
N THR A 141 25.45 -9.01 -3.19
CA THR A 141 26.47 -8.21 -3.91
C THR A 141 27.77 -8.03 -3.14
N ASP A 142 27.75 -8.22 -1.83
CA ASP A 142 28.95 -8.22 -0.95
C ASP A 142 29.66 -9.59 -0.86
N GLY A 143 29.21 -10.56 -1.66
CA GLY A 143 29.78 -11.91 -1.72
C GLY A 143 29.28 -12.88 -0.66
N ILE A 144 28.48 -12.44 0.31
CA ILE A 144 27.87 -13.31 1.32
C ILE A 144 26.83 -14.21 0.66
N GLU A 145 26.82 -15.47 1.09
CA GLU A 145 25.86 -16.47 0.62
C GLU A 145 25.07 -17.04 1.82
N ASP A 146 23.84 -17.44 1.58
CA ASP A 146 23.01 -18.20 2.54
C ASP A 146 22.21 -19.27 1.80
N GLU A 147 21.75 -20.28 2.55
CA GLU A 147 20.95 -21.41 2.05
C GLU A 147 19.68 -21.50 2.88
N VAL A 148 18.52 -21.50 2.23
CA VAL A 148 17.21 -21.43 2.87
C VAL A 148 16.21 -22.42 2.26
N ASP A 149 15.19 -22.77 3.02
CA ASP A 149 14.09 -23.63 2.57
C ASP A 149 13.05 -22.83 1.78
N TYR A 150 12.84 -21.56 2.18
CA TYR A 150 11.87 -20.66 1.58
C TYR A 150 12.47 -19.27 1.35
N LEU A 151 12.16 -18.69 0.19
CA LEU A 151 12.55 -17.31 -0.15
C LEU A 151 11.31 -16.46 -0.37
N VAL A 152 11.14 -15.41 0.42
CA VAL A 152 10.04 -14.44 0.28
C VAL A 152 10.59 -13.12 -0.23
N VAL A 153 10.15 -12.71 -1.40
CA VAL A 153 10.55 -11.47 -2.07
C VAL A 153 9.51 -10.39 -1.79
N SER A 154 9.84 -9.40 -0.98
CA SER A 154 9.00 -8.27 -0.59
C SER A 154 9.71 -6.91 -0.76
N ASP A 155 10.59 -6.81 -1.76
CA ASP A 155 11.45 -5.67 -2.05
C ASP A 155 10.76 -4.54 -2.87
N GLY A 156 9.43 -4.59 -2.95
CA GLY A 156 8.59 -3.49 -3.39
C GLY A 156 8.33 -3.44 -4.90
N VAL A 157 7.80 -2.29 -5.34
CA VAL A 157 7.30 -2.07 -6.70
C VAL A 157 8.35 -2.25 -7.79
N PHE A 158 9.60 -1.87 -7.52
CA PHE A 158 10.74 -2.02 -8.43
C PHE A 158 11.60 -3.24 -8.08
N SER A 159 10.95 -4.36 -7.76
CA SER A 159 11.63 -5.60 -7.37
C SER A 159 12.67 -6.04 -8.39
N LYS A 160 13.93 -5.82 -8.08
CA LYS A 160 15.06 -6.36 -8.86
C LYS A 160 15.18 -7.86 -8.67
N THR A 161 14.87 -8.35 -7.47
CA THR A 161 14.91 -9.78 -7.13
C THR A 161 13.93 -10.58 -7.99
N LYS A 162 12.73 -10.07 -8.24
CA LYS A 162 11.76 -10.71 -9.15
C LYS A 162 12.32 -10.85 -10.57
N SER A 163 12.86 -9.77 -11.12
CA SER A 163 13.46 -9.78 -12.46
C SER A 163 14.65 -10.74 -12.54
N LEU A 164 15.46 -10.80 -11.48
CA LEU A 164 16.60 -11.72 -11.37
C LEU A 164 16.14 -13.19 -11.40
N ILE A 165 15.16 -13.56 -10.58
CA ILE A 165 14.62 -14.92 -10.51
C ILE A 165 13.97 -15.33 -11.82
N GLU A 166 13.20 -14.45 -12.44
CA GLU A 166 12.46 -14.73 -13.66
C GLU A 166 13.31 -14.68 -14.94
N GLY A 167 14.52 -14.10 -14.85
CA GLY A 167 15.43 -13.96 -16.00
C GLY A 167 14.91 -12.99 -17.07
N LYS A 168 14.00 -12.07 -16.72
CA LYS A 168 13.48 -11.03 -17.62
C LYS A 168 13.02 -9.82 -16.83
N ASP A 169 12.90 -8.67 -17.50
CA ASP A 169 12.44 -7.44 -16.89
C ASP A 169 10.95 -7.50 -16.50
N TYR A 170 10.68 -7.28 -15.23
CA TYR A 170 9.33 -7.12 -14.65
C TYR A 170 9.09 -5.71 -14.11
N SER A 171 9.76 -4.72 -14.68
CA SER A 171 9.53 -3.32 -14.31
C SER A 171 8.03 -2.96 -14.43
N PRO A 172 7.51 -2.23 -13.46
CA PRO A 172 6.12 -1.79 -13.48
C PRO A 172 5.91 -0.74 -14.59
N ILE A 173 4.65 -0.61 -15.02
CA ILE A 173 4.28 0.33 -16.09
C ILE A 173 3.94 1.68 -15.47
N TYR A 174 4.50 2.75 -16.02
CA TYR A 174 4.04 4.11 -15.75
C TYR A 174 2.60 4.29 -16.25
N ILE A 175 1.71 4.73 -15.34
CA ILE A 175 0.27 4.83 -15.64
C ILE A 175 -0.16 6.23 -16.12
N GLY A 176 0.78 7.09 -16.48
CA GLY A 176 0.44 8.45 -16.92
C GLY A 176 -0.10 9.33 -15.79
N SER A 177 0.45 9.20 -14.59
CA SER A 177 0.05 10.01 -13.42
C SER A 177 1.18 10.23 -12.44
N LYS A 178 1.08 11.35 -11.73
CA LYS A 178 1.99 11.73 -10.65
C LYS A 178 1.21 12.02 -9.37
N ALA A 179 1.75 11.57 -8.25
CA ALA A 179 1.22 11.87 -6.93
C ALA A 179 2.13 12.88 -6.22
N PHE A 180 1.52 13.84 -5.54
CA PHE A 180 2.17 14.78 -4.62
C PHE A 180 1.60 14.55 -3.24
N ARG A 181 2.44 14.62 -2.22
CA ARG A 181 2.00 14.40 -0.84
C ARG A 181 2.61 15.43 0.09
N ILE A 182 1.77 15.90 1.01
CA ILE A 182 2.15 16.73 2.15
C ILE A 182 1.45 16.23 3.40
N THR A 183 1.93 16.65 4.54
CA THR A 183 1.23 16.57 5.82
C THR A 183 1.02 17.97 6.35
N MET A 184 -0.12 18.22 7.00
CA MET A 184 -0.42 19.51 7.58
C MET A 184 -1.21 19.36 8.88
N PRO A 185 -1.18 20.35 9.78
CA PRO A 185 -2.00 20.34 10.98
C PRO A 185 -3.48 20.23 10.64
N LYS A 186 -4.19 19.43 11.42
CA LYS A 186 -5.61 19.14 11.21
C LYS A 186 -6.51 20.37 11.31
N ASP A 187 -6.18 21.30 12.21
CA ASP A 187 -6.88 22.57 12.43
C ASP A 187 -6.70 23.57 11.26
N LYS A 188 -5.69 23.35 10.41
CA LYS A 188 -5.47 24.14 9.19
C LYS A 188 -6.28 23.64 8.00
N VAL A 189 -6.84 22.43 8.05
CA VAL A 189 -7.69 21.89 6.98
C VAL A 189 -9.11 22.47 7.15
N LYS A 190 -9.43 23.52 6.42
CA LYS A 190 -10.74 24.20 6.50
C LYS A 190 -11.67 23.87 5.33
N ILE A 191 -11.14 23.37 4.24
CA ILE A 191 -11.90 23.06 3.01
C ILE A 191 -12.85 21.86 3.19
N PHE A 192 -12.55 20.93 4.11
CA PHE A 192 -13.32 19.73 4.39
C PHE A 192 -13.36 19.43 5.89
N ASP A 193 -14.26 18.54 6.31
CA ASP A 193 -14.22 18.00 7.67
C ASP A 193 -12.98 17.14 7.88
N SER A 194 -12.02 17.65 8.64
CA SER A 194 -10.73 17.02 8.89
C SER A 194 -10.79 15.74 9.74
N ASN A 195 -11.97 15.33 10.23
CA ASN A 195 -12.18 14.05 10.92
C ASN A 195 -12.52 12.90 9.97
N ASN A 196 -12.79 13.21 8.70
CA ASN A 196 -13.22 12.24 7.70
C ASN A 196 -12.15 12.02 6.64
N ILE A 197 -12.31 10.95 5.86
CA ILE A 197 -11.58 10.79 4.60
C ILE A 197 -12.36 11.55 3.53
N ASN A 198 -11.72 12.54 2.93
CA ASN A 198 -12.34 13.41 1.93
C ASN A 198 -11.70 13.18 0.57
N ILE A 199 -12.48 12.81 -0.43
CA ILE A 199 -12.04 12.63 -1.82
C ILE A 199 -12.70 13.71 -2.68
N SER A 200 -11.91 14.67 -3.18
CA SER A 200 -12.38 15.68 -4.12
C SER A 200 -11.91 15.32 -5.53
N MET A 201 -12.88 15.00 -6.38
CA MET A 201 -12.66 14.64 -7.78
C MET A 201 -12.70 15.89 -8.67
N LYS A 202 -11.66 16.06 -9.48
CA LYS A 202 -11.48 17.20 -10.40
C LYS A 202 -11.18 16.68 -11.82
N PRO A 203 -11.27 17.51 -12.86
CA PRO A 203 -10.88 17.10 -14.21
C PRO A 203 -9.44 16.57 -14.24
N ASN A 204 -9.26 15.32 -14.63
CA ASN A 204 -7.97 14.62 -14.72
C ASN A 204 -7.17 14.58 -13.40
N ALA A 205 -7.80 14.84 -12.25
CA ALA A 205 -7.12 14.87 -10.95
C ALA A 205 -8.07 14.48 -9.81
N HIS A 206 -7.51 14.09 -8.68
CA HIS A 206 -8.25 13.99 -7.43
C HIS A 206 -7.36 14.30 -6.23
N LEU A 207 -7.98 14.86 -5.21
CA LEU A 207 -7.38 15.21 -3.93
C LEU A 207 -7.98 14.31 -2.85
N VAL A 208 -7.12 13.73 -2.01
CA VAL A 208 -7.56 12.96 -0.84
C VAL A 208 -6.95 13.58 0.41
N ILE A 209 -7.79 13.99 1.36
CA ILE A 209 -7.37 14.51 2.66
C ILE A 209 -7.97 13.63 3.76
N TYR A 210 -7.13 13.17 4.67
CA TYR A 210 -7.57 12.34 5.79
C TYR A 210 -6.67 12.50 7.01
N PRO A 211 -7.22 12.42 8.24
CA PRO A 211 -6.44 12.46 9.46
C PRO A 211 -5.55 11.21 9.57
N ILE A 212 -4.35 11.37 10.10
CA ILE A 212 -3.41 10.26 10.37
C ILE A 212 -3.11 10.12 11.86
N ASN A 213 -3.53 11.07 12.64
CA ASN A 213 -3.60 11.08 14.09
C ASN A 213 -4.51 12.22 14.55
N GLN A 214 -4.55 12.51 15.86
CA GLN A 214 -5.42 13.57 16.41
C GLN A 214 -5.04 14.98 15.95
N LYS A 215 -3.79 15.22 15.51
CA LYS A 215 -3.24 16.54 15.21
C LYS A 215 -2.92 16.78 13.74
N THR A 216 -2.77 15.73 12.93
CA THR A 216 -2.20 15.85 11.59
C THR A 216 -3.08 15.17 10.54
N CYS A 217 -3.25 15.83 9.40
CA CYS A 217 -3.83 15.26 8.18
C CYS A 217 -2.74 14.95 7.14
N ASN A 218 -2.96 13.90 6.40
CA ASN A 218 -2.24 13.58 5.17
C ASN A 218 -3.04 14.08 3.97
N VAL A 219 -2.35 14.71 3.03
CA VAL A 219 -2.91 15.25 1.79
C VAL A 219 -2.24 14.56 0.61
N VAL A 220 -3.02 13.96 -0.25
CA VAL A 220 -2.56 13.27 -1.46
C VAL A 220 -3.22 13.92 -2.67
N MET A 221 -2.42 14.44 -3.56
CA MET A 221 -2.85 15.07 -4.80
C MET A 221 -2.39 14.23 -5.97
N ILE A 222 -3.31 13.66 -6.74
CA ILE A 222 -2.98 12.83 -7.91
C ILE A 222 -3.51 13.49 -9.16
N THR A 223 -2.64 13.65 -10.16
CA THR A 223 -3.00 14.22 -11.45
C THR A 223 -2.57 13.30 -12.59
N ARG A 224 -3.39 13.21 -13.63
CA ARG A 224 -2.96 12.63 -14.91
C ARG A 224 -1.92 13.52 -15.55
N CYS A 225 -0.85 12.93 -16.02
CA CYS A 225 0.18 13.64 -16.76
C CYS A 225 0.85 12.71 -17.77
N ASN A 226 1.00 13.17 -18.99
CA ASN A 226 1.84 12.49 -19.97
C ASN A 226 3.32 12.65 -19.63
N THR A 227 4.20 11.98 -20.36
CA THR A 227 5.65 12.03 -20.13
C THR A 227 6.22 13.45 -20.17
N ALA A 228 5.73 14.30 -21.07
CA ALA A 228 6.21 15.67 -21.20
C ALA A 228 5.84 16.53 -19.98
N LEU A 229 4.59 16.45 -19.52
CA LEU A 229 4.15 17.14 -18.30
C LEU A 229 4.83 16.55 -17.07
N SER A 230 5.01 15.22 -17.00
CA SER A 230 5.72 14.58 -15.91
C SER A 230 7.14 15.11 -15.74
N LYS A 231 7.88 15.32 -16.84
CA LYS A 231 9.21 15.94 -16.80
C LYS A 231 9.17 17.40 -16.33
N LYS A 232 8.20 18.21 -16.78
CA LYS A 232 8.04 19.59 -16.29
C LYS A 232 7.74 19.65 -14.80
N LEU A 233 7.03 18.67 -14.26
CA LEU A 233 6.69 18.56 -12.84
C LEU A 233 7.87 18.11 -11.96
N GLU A 234 9.06 17.87 -12.52
CA GLU A 234 10.30 17.74 -11.75
C GLU A 234 10.84 19.11 -11.32
N ASP A 235 10.53 20.18 -12.04
CA ASP A 235 10.79 21.55 -11.58
C ASP A 235 9.83 21.90 -10.45
N ILE A 236 10.37 22.16 -9.27
CA ILE A 236 9.59 22.37 -8.05
C ILE A 236 8.73 23.64 -8.12
N THR A 237 9.22 24.68 -8.76
CA THR A 237 8.49 25.95 -8.90
C THR A 237 7.27 25.77 -9.80
N PHE A 238 7.47 25.10 -10.94
CA PHE A 238 6.38 24.74 -11.83
C PHE A 238 5.38 23.80 -11.13
N ALA A 239 5.85 22.77 -10.43
CA ALA A 239 5.01 21.81 -9.71
C ALA A 239 4.12 22.50 -8.67
N LYS A 240 4.66 23.39 -7.84
CA LYS A 240 3.90 24.16 -6.86
C LYS A 240 2.79 24.98 -7.51
N SER A 241 3.10 25.73 -8.56
CA SER A 241 2.12 26.54 -9.31
C SER A 241 1.04 25.64 -9.94
N PHE A 242 1.46 24.54 -10.56
CA PHE A 242 0.57 23.60 -11.22
C PHE A 242 -0.42 22.96 -10.25
N ILE A 243 0.03 22.45 -9.08
CA ILE A 243 -0.86 21.80 -8.10
C ILE A 243 -1.80 22.80 -7.46
N LYS A 244 -1.33 24.00 -7.08
CA LYS A 244 -2.21 25.05 -6.54
C LYS A 244 -3.36 25.35 -7.48
N LYS A 245 -3.07 25.53 -8.76
CA LYS A 245 -4.08 25.77 -9.80
C LYS A 245 -5.00 24.57 -10.03
N THR A 246 -4.42 23.37 -10.20
CA THR A 246 -5.17 22.13 -10.51
C THR A 246 -6.14 21.75 -9.39
N PHE A 247 -5.71 21.90 -8.16
CA PHE A 247 -6.49 21.52 -6.98
C PHE A 247 -7.26 22.67 -6.35
N ASN A 248 -7.12 23.90 -6.90
CA ASN A 248 -7.75 25.12 -6.37
C ASN A 248 -7.49 25.28 -4.86
N LEU A 249 -6.22 25.15 -4.48
CA LEU A 249 -5.81 25.18 -3.09
C LEU A 249 -5.80 26.62 -2.58
N SER A 250 -6.38 26.83 -1.39
CA SER A 250 -6.35 28.10 -0.67
C SER A 250 -4.97 28.36 -0.07
N SER A 251 -4.74 29.61 0.38
CA SER A 251 -3.47 30.08 0.94
C SER A 251 -3.02 29.29 2.18
N GLU A 252 -3.93 28.63 2.87
CA GLU A 252 -3.59 27.76 4.02
C GLU A 252 -2.69 26.57 3.67
N PHE A 253 -2.61 26.20 2.38
CA PHE A 253 -1.70 25.16 1.91
C PHE A 253 -0.30 25.67 1.56
N ASP A 254 -0.10 26.99 1.47
CA ASP A 254 1.14 27.60 0.94
C ASP A 254 2.38 27.27 1.77
N GLU A 255 2.24 27.25 3.09
CA GLU A 255 3.30 26.88 4.03
C GLU A 255 3.77 25.42 3.84
N TYR A 256 2.86 24.51 3.45
CA TYR A 256 3.10 23.06 3.34
C TYR A 256 3.49 22.62 1.93
N ILE A 257 3.28 23.49 0.93
CA ILE A 257 3.70 23.30 -0.45
C ILE A 257 5.01 24.06 -0.68
N ASN A 258 6.06 23.62 -0.02
CA ASN A 258 7.39 24.22 -0.03
C ASN A 258 8.35 23.49 -0.98
N ASP A 259 9.66 23.75 -0.90
CA ASP A 259 10.67 23.14 -1.75
C ASP A 259 10.92 21.65 -1.47
N ASP A 260 10.49 21.17 -0.30
CA ASP A 260 10.53 19.76 0.09
C ASP A 260 9.32 18.95 -0.38
N LEU A 261 8.48 19.50 -1.25
CA LEU A 261 7.30 18.81 -1.78
C LEU A 261 7.64 17.46 -2.38
N LYS A 262 7.23 16.39 -1.73
CA LYS A 262 7.50 15.04 -2.20
C LYS A 262 6.51 14.63 -3.29
N HIS A 263 7.06 14.07 -4.36
CA HIS A 263 6.25 13.60 -5.48
C HIS A 263 6.84 12.35 -6.12
N TRP A 264 6.00 11.57 -6.75
CA TRP A 264 6.42 10.37 -7.50
C TRP A 264 5.51 10.08 -8.68
N SER A 265 6.09 9.53 -9.71
CA SER A 265 5.36 8.90 -10.80
C SER A 265 4.65 7.65 -10.30
N LEU A 266 3.42 7.43 -10.74
CA LEU A 266 2.66 6.25 -10.35
C LEU A 266 2.85 5.11 -11.35
N TYR A 267 3.00 3.93 -10.80
CA TYR A 267 3.24 2.69 -11.54
C TYR A 267 2.23 1.62 -11.14
N SER A 268 1.99 0.67 -12.03
CA SER A 268 1.17 -0.52 -11.77
C SER A 268 1.79 -1.75 -12.41
N SER A 269 1.55 -2.92 -11.86
CA SER A 269 1.94 -4.19 -12.47
C SER A 269 1.00 -4.56 -13.62
N LYS A 270 1.51 -5.30 -14.64
CA LYS A 270 0.67 -5.89 -15.70
C LYS A 270 -0.15 -7.05 -15.17
N ASN A 271 0.56 -8.09 -14.78
CA ASN A 271 -0.02 -9.34 -14.28
C ASN A 271 0.81 -9.87 -13.11
N PRO A 272 0.21 -10.60 -12.19
CA PRO A 272 0.97 -11.41 -11.23
C PRO A 272 1.73 -12.52 -11.97
N VAL A 273 2.80 -13.00 -11.34
CA VAL A 273 3.70 -14.02 -11.91
C VAL A 273 3.90 -15.12 -10.89
N LEU A 274 3.70 -16.36 -11.30
CA LEU A 274 4.10 -17.54 -10.52
C LEU A 274 5.63 -17.65 -10.59
N PRO A 275 6.34 -17.73 -9.44
CA PRO A 275 7.78 -17.90 -9.42
C PRO A 275 8.22 -19.18 -10.17
N LYS A 276 9.31 -19.09 -10.95
CA LYS A 276 9.91 -20.24 -11.64
C LYS A 276 10.58 -21.24 -10.70
N ILE A 277 11.01 -20.77 -9.54
CA ILE A 277 11.68 -21.56 -8.51
C ILE A 277 10.64 -21.94 -7.45
N ASN A 278 10.55 -23.23 -7.14
CA ASN A 278 9.70 -23.72 -6.06
C ASN A 278 10.15 -23.11 -4.70
N ASN A 279 9.21 -22.96 -3.78
CA ASN A 279 9.44 -22.37 -2.46
C ASN A 279 9.88 -20.89 -2.49
N VAL A 280 9.74 -20.23 -3.63
CA VAL A 280 9.85 -18.78 -3.76
C VAL A 280 8.46 -18.15 -3.76
N PHE A 281 8.30 -17.00 -3.07
CA PHE A 281 7.03 -16.28 -2.97
C PHE A 281 7.25 -14.80 -3.21
N TYR A 282 6.41 -14.18 -4.04
CA TYR A 282 6.36 -12.72 -4.17
C TYR A 282 5.30 -12.15 -3.23
N LEU A 283 5.64 -11.14 -2.44
CA LEU A 283 4.79 -10.57 -1.40
C LEU A 283 4.60 -9.06 -1.58
N GLY A 284 3.40 -8.56 -1.34
CA GLY A 284 3.07 -7.13 -1.42
C GLY A 284 3.25 -6.56 -2.83
N ASP A 285 3.89 -5.40 -2.94
CA ASP A 285 4.09 -4.73 -4.24
C ASP A 285 5.03 -5.51 -5.19
N ALA A 286 5.89 -6.39 -4.67
CA ALA A 286 6.68 -7.32 -5.48
C ALA A 286 5.79 -8.37 -6.17
N PHE A 287 4.67 -8.77 -5.54
CA PHE A 287 3.66 -9.60 -6.19
C PHE A 287 2.86 -8.79 -7.21
N TYR A 288 2.21 -7.70 -6.74
CA TYR A 288 1.37 -6.85 -7.56
C TYR A 288 1.23 -5.43 -7.00
N THR A 289 1.50 -4.43 -7.81
CA THR A 289 1.35 -3.01 -7.46
C THR A 289 0.03 -2.47 -7.99
N PHE A 290 -0.81 -1.97 -7.08
CA PHE A 290 -2.14 -1.42 -7.38
C PHE A 290 -2.12 0.08 -7.62
N LEU A 291 -3.12 0.58 -8.36
CA LEU A 291 -3.43 2.00 -8.36
C LEU A 291 -3.90 2.46 -6.96
N PRO A 292 -3.54 3.67 -6.52
CA PRO A 292 -3.81 4.11 -5.15
C PRO A 292 -5.27 4.48 -4.86
N SER A 293 -6.15 4.43 -5.86
CA SER A 293 -7.56 4.89 -5.79
C SER A 293 -8.46 4.12 -4.80
N MET A 294 -8.00 2.99 -4.26
CA MET A 294 -8.67 2.22 -3.22
C MET A 294 -7.92 2.24 -1.88
N ALA A 295 -6.77 2.90 -1.81
CA ALA A 295 -5.89 2.92 -0.63
C ALA A 295 -5.51 1.51 -0.10
N GLN A 296 -5.39 0.50 -0.99
CA GLN A 296 -5.25 -0.91 -0.59
C GLN A 296 -3.80 -1.43 -0.55
N GLY A 297 -2.78 -0.67 -0.96
CA GLY A 297 -1.41 -1.20 -1.06
C GLY A 297 -0.90 -1.83 0.25
N ALA A 298 -0.95 -1.11 1.36
CA ALA A 298 -0.52 -1.62 2.67
C ALA A 298 -1.44 -2.75 3.17
N ALA A 299 -2.77 -2.57 3.07
CA ALA A 299 -3.74 -3.58 3.50
C ALA A 299 -3.56 -4.91 2.75
N GLN A 300 -3.33 -4.86 1.43
CA GLN A 300 -3.08 -6.05 0.62
C GLN A 300 -1.73 -6.72 0.91
N SER A 301 -0.72 -5.94 1.30
CA SER A 301 0.56 -6.49 1.75
C SER A 301 0.43 -7.25 3.07
N ILE A 302 -0.38 -6.73 4.01
CA ILE A 302 -0.68 -7.37 5.30
C ILE A 302 -1.51 -8.65 5.09
N GLU A 303 -2.56 -8.56 4.28
CA GLU A 303 -3.42 -9.71 3.93
C GLU A 303 -2.61 -10.83 3.26
N ALA A 304 -1.74 -10.47 2.30
CA ALA A 304 -0.85 -11.41 1.63
C ALA A 304 0.13 -12.09 2.58
N ALA A 305 0.64 -11.37 3.59
CA ALA A 305 1.52 -11.94 4.62
C ALA A 305 0.79 -12.99 5.48
N LYS A 306 -0.47 -12.75 5.83
CA LYS A 306 -1.29 -13.71 6.58
C LYS A 306 -1.58 -14.96 5.75
N GLU A 307 -1.98 -14.81 4.49
CA GLU A 307 -2.22 -15.93 3.59
C GLU A 307 -0.95 -16.78 3.40
N LEU A 308 0.20 -16.14 3.21
CA LEU A 308 1.47 -16.86 3.09
C LEU A 308 1.83 -17.59 4.39
N PHE A 309 1.61 -16.98 5.55
CA PHE A 309 1.81 -17.61 6.84
C PHE A 309 0.97 -18.90 6.97
N GLU A 310 -0.31 -18.85 6.61
CA GLU A 310 -1.21 -20.00 6.66
C GLU A 310 -0.77 -21.12 5.70
N ILE A 311 -0.35 -20.76 4.48
CA ILE A 311 0.14 -21.71 3.48
C ILE A 311 1.47 -22.35 3.91
N LEU A 312 2.39 -21.59 4.51
CA LEU A 312 3.65 -22.15 5.02
C LEU A 312 3.42 -23.18 6.11
N ASN A 313 2.35 -23.03 6.88
CA ASN A 313 1.97 -23.95 7.98
C ASN A 313 1.08 -25.13 7.54
N ASN A 314 0.58 -25.14 6.31
CA ASN A 314 -0.21 -26.28 5.83
C ASN A 314 0.67 -27.44 5.32
N THR A 315 0.06 -28.60 5.04
CA THR A 315 0.75 -29.80 4.58
C THR A 315 0.89 -29.90 3.05
N ASN A 316 0.40 -28.93 2.30
CA ASN A 316 0.47 -28.94 0.84
C ASN A 316 1.94 -28.84 0.38
N LYS A 317 2.31 -29.67 -0.62
CA LYS A 317 3.65 -29.65 -1.21
C LYS A 317 3.85 -28.53 -2.23
N ASN A 318 2.76 -28.10 -2.90
CA ASN A 318 2.81 -27.07 -3.95
C ASN A 318 2.45 -25.68 -3.36
N LYS A 319 3.13 -25.27 -2.30
CA LYS A 319 2.84 -24.03 -1.58
C LYS A 319 2.92 -22.76 -2.44
N SER A 320 3.89 -22.70 -3.35
CA SER A 320 4.07 -21.52 -4.23
C SER A 320 2.90 -21.34 -5.19
N GLU A 321 2.41 -22.44 -5.77
CA GLU A 321 1.27 -22.41 -6.69
C GLU A 321 -0.05 -22.11 -5.94
N GLU A 322 -0.25 -22.71 -4.78
CA GLU A 322 -1.41 -22.45 -3.93
C GLU A 322 -1.50 -20.96 -3.54
N TYR A 323 -0.40 -20.42 -3.03
CA TYR A 323 -0.31 -19.00 -2.70
C TYR A 323 -0.54 -18.09 -3.90
N PHE A 324 0.10 -18.41 -5.02
CA PHE A 324 -0.07 -17.64 -6.26
C PHE A 324 -1.53 -17.60 -6.70
N ASN A 325 -2.21 -18.74 -6.75
CA ASN A 325 -3.60 -18.83 -7.20
C ASN A 325 -4.54 -18.01 -6.29
N GLN A 326 -4.41 -18.16 -4.98
CA GLN A 326 -5.19 -17.43 -4.00
C GLN A 326 -4.96 -15.91 -4.13
N ARG A 327 -3.71 -15.47 -4.22
CA ARG A 327 -3.37 -14.05 -4.37
C ARG A 327 -3.75 -13.47 -5.72
N ALA A 328 -3.65 -14.23 -6.80
CA ALA A 328 -4.02 -13.79 -8.14
C ALA A 328 -5.52 -13.47 -8.24
N GLU A 329 -6.39 -14.30 -7.65
CA GLU A 329 -7.84 -14.04 -7.59
C GLU A 329 -8.15 -12.79 -6.78
N ARG A 330 -7.53 -12.66 -5.60
CA ARG A 330 -7.70 -11.49 -4.74
C ARG A 330 -7.23 -10.22 -5.43
N THR A 331 -6.07 -10.28 -6.07
CA THR A 331 -5.48 -9.20 -6.87
C THR A 331 -6.40 -8.76 -7.99
N LYS A 332 -7.01 -9.69 -8.73
CA LYS A 332 -7.97 -9.39 -9.81
C LYS A 332 -9.15 -8.56 -9.31
N LEU A 333 -9.71 -8.93 -8.15
CA LEU A 333 -10.82 -8.20 -7.52
C LEU A 333 -10.42 -6.76 -7.18
N ILE A 334 -9.32 -6.59 -6.45
CA ILE A 334 -8.84 -5.27 -5.98
C ILE A 334 -8.45 -4.39 -7.18
N ASN A 335 -7.71 -4.95 -8.14
CA ASN A 335 -7.26 -4.23 -9.33
C ASN A 335 -8.43 -3.73 -10.19
N SER A 336 -9.44 -4.56 -10.41
CA SER A 336 -10.64 -4.16 -11.16
C SER A 336 -11.30 -2.93 -10.53
N ARG A 337 -11.45 -2.90 -9.21
CA ARG A 337 -12.05 -1.78 -8.49
C ARG A 337 -11.14 -0.55 -8.43
N SER A 338 -9.85 -0.75 -8.24
CA SER A 338 -8.86 0.33 -8.27
C SER A 338 -8.83 1.03 -9.63
N ASN A 339 -8.85 0.27 -10.72
CA ASN A 339 -8.89 0.82 -12.07
C ASN A 339 -10.20 1.57 -12.34
N PHE A 340 -11.34 1.01 -11.94
CA PHE A 340 -12.64 1.65 -12.11
C PHE A 340 -12.71 2.99 -11.34
N ASN A 341 -12.32 3.00 -10.06
CA ASN A 341 -12.30 4.22 -9.27
C ASN A 341 -11.35 5.26 -9.84
N TYR A 342 -10.13 4.83 -10.23
CA TYR A 342 -9.16 5.73 -10.85
C TYR A 342 -9.72 6.38 -12.12
N PHE A 343 -10.39 5.61 -12.99
CA PHE A 343 -11.04 6.13 -14.18
C PHE A 343 -12.16 7.12 -13.83
N ALA A 344 -13.06 6.73 -12.94
CA ALA A 344 -14.22 7.55 -12.54
C ALA A 344 -13.81 8.86 -11.84
N PHE A 345 -12.78 8.83 -11.01
CA PHE A 345 -12.31 10.02 -10.30
C PHE A 345 -11.74 11.10 -11.21
N HIS A 346 -11.25 10.71 -12.41
CA HIS A 346 -10.57 11.60 -13.35
C HIS A 346 -11.41 12.04 -14.57
N PHE A 347 -12.73 11.88 -14.53
CA PHE A 347 -13.58 12.40 -15.59
C PHE A 347 -13.41 13.92 -15.74
N SER A 348 -13.20 14.36 -16.98
CA SER A 348 -13.06 15.78 -17.34
C SER A 348 -14.24 16.29 -18.15
N ASN A 349 -14.97 15.42 -18.88
CA ASN A 349 -16.16 15.80 -19.62
C ASN A 349 -17.32 16.07 -18.66
N THR A 350 -17.97 17.21 -18.79
CA THR A 350 -19.03 17.70 -17.89
C THR A 350 -20.22 16.73 -17.80
N LEU A 351 -20.60 16.11 -18.94
CA LEU A 351 -21.71 15.16 -18.99
C LEU A 351 -21.37 13.87 -18.19
N PHE A 352 -20.17 13.33 -18.38
CA PHE A 352 -19.72 12.16 -17.62
C PHE A 352 -19.57 12.47 -16.12
N VAL A 353 -19.12 13.66 -15.76
CA VAL A 353 -19.08 14.11 -14.36
C VAL A 353 -20.47 14.17 -13.76
N TYR A 354 -21.44 14.70 -14.50
CA TYR A 354 -22.85 14.76 -14.05
C TYR A 354 -23.41 13.34 -13.77
N PHE A 355 -23.28 12.43 -14.74
CA PHE A 355 -23.77 11.06 -14.57
C PHE A 355 -23.02 10.31 -13.48
N ARG A 356 -21.70 10.44 -13.39
CA ARG A 356 -20.90 9.86 -12.28
C ARG A 356 -21.47 10.30 -10.93
N ASN A 357 -21.69 11.60 -10.74
CA ASN A 357 -22.17 12.15 -9.48
C ASN A 357 -23.57 11.63 -9.14
N LEU A 358 -24.45 11.52 -10.12
CA LEU A 358 -25.80 10.99 -9.94
C LEU A 358 -25.78 9.50 -9.55
N ILE A 359 -24.99 8.69 -10.27
CA ILE A 359 -24.82 7.28 -10.03
C ILE A 359 -24.21 7.04 -8.66
N LEU A 360 -23.14 7.76 -8.31
CA LEU A 360 -22.46 7.61 -7.02
C LEU A 360 -23.42 7.90 -5.86
N LYS A 361 -24.24 8.97 -5.94
CA LYS A 361 -25.28 9.26 -4.94
C LYS A 361 -26.27 8.11 -4.73
N ARG A 362 -26.62 7.39 -5.80
CA ARG A 362 -27.55 6.26 -5.72
C ARG A 362 -26.86 5.00 -5.19
N LEU A 363 -25.67 4.70 -5.68
CA LEU A 363 -24.94 3.48 -5.31
C LEU A 363 -24.56 3.47 -3.83
N ILE A 364 -24.12 4.60 -3.27
CA ILE A 364 -23.76 4.70 -1.84
C ILE A 364 -24.96 4.47 -0.90
N LYS A 365 -26.18 4.77 -1.36
CA LYS A 365 -27.40 4.51 -0.58
C LYS A 365 -27.85 3.04 -0.66
N ASN A 366 -27.32 2.27 -1.58
CA ASN A 366 -27.65 0.86 -1.75
C ASN A 366 -26.70 0.00 -0.93
N SER A 367 -27.16 -0.47 0.24
CA SER A 367 -26.34 -1.27 1.16
C SER A 367 -25.79 -2.56 0.52
N LYS A 368 -26.60 -3.25 -0.31
CA LYS A 368 -26.15 -4.45 -1.03
C LYS A 368 -25.03 -4.15 -2.01
N PHE A 369 -25.08 -3.02 -2.72
CA PHE A 369 -24.01 -2.59 -3.59
C PHE A 369 -22.75 -2.25 -2.78
N VAL A 370 -22.89 -1.46 -1.72
CA VAL A 370 -21.79 -1.04 -0.86
C VAL A 370 -21.10 -2.26 -0.25
N ASP A 371 -21.85 -3.23 0.26
CA ASP A 371 -21.31 -4.46 0.80
C ASP A 371 -20.61 -5.31 -0.27
N SER A 372 -21.24 -5.49 -1.43
CA SER A 372 -20.64 -6.21 -2.55
C SER A 372 -19.38 -5.51 -3.10
N TYR A 373 -19.34 -4.18 -3.13
CA TYR A 373 -18.25 -3.41 -3.74
C TYR A 373 -17.11 -3.13 -2.76
N LEU A 374 -17.39 -2.64 -1.57
CA LEU A 374 -16.40 -2.29 -0.54
C LEU A 374 -16.29 -3.35 0.56
N GLY A 375 -17.40 -3.94 0.98
CA GLY A 375 -17.39 -4.97 2.02
C GLY A 375 -16.49 -6.15 1.66
N ARG A 376 -16.55 -6.64 0.42
CA ARG A 376 -15.62 -7.69 -0.08
C ARG A 376 -14.16 -7.27 -0.14
N VAL A 377 -13.84 -5.99 -0.04
CA VAL A 377 -12.46 -5.48 0.05
C VAL A 377 -12.04 -5.32 1.50
N PHE A 378 -12.93 -4.81 2.34
CA PHE A 378 -12.62 -4.37 3.70
C PHE A 378 -12.80 -5.46 4.77
N ARG A 379 -13.59 -6.50 4.48
CA ARG A 379 -13.97 -7.58 5.39
C ARG A 379 -13.59 -8.94 4.81
N LYS A 380 -12.56 -9.25 4.33
CA LYS A 380 -12.28 -10.59 3.79
C LYS A 380 -12.59 -11.67 4.82
#